data_d46b7c6fc4227925c0a9d811c4cb7f34
#
_entry.id   d46b7c6fc4227925c0a9d811c4cb7f34
#
_cell.length_a   1.000
_cell.length_b   1.000
_cell.length_c   1.000
_cell.angle_alpha   90.00
_cell.angle_beta   90.00
_cell.angle_gamma   90.00
#
_symmetry.space_group_name_H-M   'P 1'
#
loop_
_entity.id
_entity.type
_entity.pdbx_description
1 polymer ?
#
loop_
_entity_poly.entity_id
_entity_poly.type
_entity_poly.pdbx_seq_one_letter_code
_entity_poly.pdbx_strand_id
1 'polypeptide(L)'
;MIDHFNLPVADLERSGAFYRSVLAPLGYPLLMRDGDAIGFGVDAWRFGIVATKTPINPLHVAFAATGRDQVDRFFAAALAAGGQARGAPGVRAHYDPNYYAAYVTDPDGHNVEAVCREPAV
;
A
#
# COMPACT_ATOMS: atom_id res chain seq x y z
N MET A 1 -9.28 17.45 -0.12
CA MET A 1 -8.54 16.20 0.19
C MET A 1 -9.05 15.07 -0.69
N ILE A 2 -8.22 14.11 -1.03
CA ILE A 2 -8.57 13.00 -1.92
C ILE A 2 -9.63 12.13 -1.25
N ASP A 3 -10.70 11.81 -1.98
CA ASP A 3 -11.75 10.89 -1.52
C ASP A 3 -11.36 9.44 -1.83
N HIS A 4 -10.94 9.16 -3.05
CA HIS A 4 -10.49 7.84 -3.46
C HIS A 4 -9.46 7.95 -4.58
N PHE A 5 -8.68 6.88 -4.77
CA PHE A 5 -7.60 6.83 -5.73
C PHE A 5 -7.57 5.47 -6.41
N ASN A 6 -7.46 5.46 -7.74
CA ASN A 6 -7.35 4.24 -8.53
C ASN A 6 -5.94 4.11 -9.07
N LEU A 7 -5.28 2.99 -8.75
CA LEU A 7 -3.94 2.66 -9.20
C LEU A 7 -4.03 1.73 -10.41
N PRO A 8 -3.40 2.04 -11.54
CA PRO A 8 -3.38 1.13 -12.68
C PRO A 8 -2.49 -0.08 -12.41
N VAL A 9 -2.97 -1.27 -12.77
CA VAL A 9 -2.23 -2.53 -12.62
C VAL A 9 -2.36 -3.35 -13.90
N ALA A 10 -1.36 -4.19 -14.19
CA ALA A 10 -1.38 -5.02 -15.38
C ALA A 10 -2.21 -6.28 -15.19
N ASP A 11 -2.18 -6.87 -14.00
CA ASP A 11 -2.84 -8.14 -13.69
C ASP A 11 -3.64 -7.98 -12.39
N LEU A 12 -4.96 -7.93 -12.52
CA LEU A 12 -5.85 -7.66 -11.39
C LEU A 12 -5.76 -8.73 -10.31
N GLU A 13 -5.65 -10.01 -10.69
CA GLU A 13 -5.58 -11.10 -9.72
C GLU A 13 -4.27 -11.05 -8.93
N ARG A 14 -3.15 -10.83 -9.62
CA ARG A 14 -1.84 -10.74 -9.00
C ARG A 14 -1.75 -9.54 -8.06
N SER A 15 -2.15 -8.37 -8.54
CA SER A 15 -2.11 -7.15 -7.72
C SER A 15 -3.16 -7.18 -6.62
N GLY A 16 -4.32 -7.78 -6.86
CA GLY A 16 -5.34 -7.98 -5.84
C GLY A 16 -4.83 -8.81 -4.67
N ALA A 17 -4.15 -9.91 -4.95
CA ALA A 17 -3.54 -10.75 -3.92
C ALA A 17 -2.46 -9.98 -3.13
N PHE A 18 -1.62 -9.22 -3.84
CA PHE A 18 -0.57 -8.40 -3.21
C PHE A 18 -1.18 -7.37 -2.24
N TYR A 19 -2.10 -6.55 -2.73
CA TYR A 19 -2.68 -5.47 -1.90
C TYR A 19 -3.55 -6.01 -0.78
N ARG A 20 -4.24 -7.12 -0.97
CA ARG A 20 -4.98 -7.79 0.10
C ARG A 20 -4.03 -8.16 1.25
N SER A 21 -2.87 -8.70 0.92
CA SER A 21 -1.87 -9.12 1.92
C SER A 21 -1.25 -7.95 2.67
N VAL A 22 -0.88 -6.87 1.94
CA VAL A 22 -0.14 -5.76 2.56
C VAL A 22 -1.06 -4.77 3.27
N LEU A 23 -2.31 -4.64 2.84
CA LEU A 23 -3.26 -3.71 3.44
C LEU A 23 -3.98 -4.30 4.65
N ALA A 24 -4.02 -5.62 4.80
CA ALA A 24 -4.63 -6.26 5.96
C ALA A 24 -3.99 -5.82 7.29
N PRO A 25 -2.64 -5.79 7.43
CA PRO A 25 -2.01 -5.29 8.65
C PRO A 25 -2.35 -3.82 8.96
N LEU A 26 -2.69 -3.04 7.95
CA LEU A 26 -3.05 -1.63 8.12
C LEU A 26 -4.54 -1.43 8.44
N GLY A 27 -5.34 -2.51 8.37
CA GLY A 27 -6.76 -2.45 8.66
C GLY A 27 -7.63 -2.03 7.48
N TYR A 28 -7.16 -2.21 6.24
CA TYR A 28 -7.90 -1.85 5.04
C TYR A 28 -8.30 -3.11 4.25
N PRO A 29 -9.44 -3.73 4.58
CA PRO A 29 -9.88 -4.94 3.87
C PRO A 29 -10.37 -4.64 2.45
N LEU A 30 -10.45 -5.69 1.65
CA LEU A 30 -11.11 -5.63 0.35
C LEU A 30 -12.62 -5.44 0.57
N LEU A 31 -13.18 -4.39 -0.01
CA LEU A 31 -14.60 -4.05 0.14
C LEU A 31 -15.39 -4.25 -1.13
N MET A 32 -14.76 -4.19 -2.30
CA MET A 32 -15.48 -4.16 -3.56
C MET A 32 -14.67 -4.85 -4.65
N ARG A 33 -15.37 -5.63 -5.47
CA ARG A 33 -14.83 -6.10 -6.74
C ARG A 33 -15.89 -5.90 -7.81
N ASP A 34 -15.55 -5.18 -8.88
CA ASP A 34 -16.47 -4.89 -9.96
C ASP A 34 -15.70 -4.86 -11.28
N GLY A 35 -15.91 -5.88 -12.12
CA GLY A 35 -15.24 -5.96 -13.41
C GLY A 35 -13.72 -5.94 -13.28
N ASP A 36 -13.10 -4.90 -13.82
CA ASP A 36 -11.65 -4.73 -13.85
C ASP A 36 -11.09 -4.02 -12.61
N ALA A 37 -11.90 -3.81 -11.58
CA ALA A 37 -11.52 -3.03 -10.41
C ALA A 37 -11.69 -3.81 -9.11
N ILE A 38 -10.81 -3.55 -8.14
CA ILE A 38 -10.91 -4.00 -6.75
C ILE A 38 -10.70 -2.79 -5.86
N GLY A 39 -11.52 -2.65 -4.83
CA GLY A 39 -11.44 -1.52 -3.89
C GLY A 39 -11.23 -1.95 -2.45
N PHE A 40 -10.42 -1.20 -1.73
CA PHE A 40 -10.04 -1.42 -0.33
C PHE A 40 -10.41 -0.19 0.50
N GLY A 41 -10.73 -0.40 1.77
CA GLY A 41 -11.06 0.70 2.68
C GLY A 41 -11.69 0.18 3.95
N VAL A 42 -12.33 1.07 4.72
CA VAL A 42 -13.01 0.74 5.98
C VAL A 42 -14.50 1.02 5.88
N ASP A 43 -14.89 2.30 5.83
CA ASP A 43 -16.29 2.73 5.71
C ASP A 43 -16.77 2.68 4.26
N ALA A 44 -15.87 2.96 3.34
CA ALA A 44 -16.08 2.89 1.89
C ALA A 44 -14.74 2.55 1.25
N TRP A 45 -14.75 2.11 -0.01
CA TRP A 45 -13.47 1.91 -0.68
C TRP A 45 -12.84 3.27 -0.98
N ARG A 46 -11.56 3.40 -0.67
CA ARG A 46 -10.78 4.62 -0.85
C ARG A 46 -9.60 4.40 -1.77
N PHE A 47 -9.06 3.19 -1.77
CA PHE A 47 -7.96 2.80 -2.64
C PHE A 47 -8.45 1.70 -3.58
N GLY A 48 -8.42 1.97 -4.89
CA GLY A 48 -8.77 1.01 -5.92
C GLY A 48 -7.56 0.61 -6.75
N ILE A 49 -7.59 -0.62 -7.25
CA ILE A 49 -6.70 -1.05 -8.32
C ILE A 49 -7.55 -1.36 -9.54
N VAL A 50 -7.09 -0.93 -10.72
CA VAL A 50 -7.85 -1.07 -11.96
C VAL A 50 -6.95 -1.67 -13.03
N ALA A 51 -7.38 -2.78 -13.62
CA ALA A 51 -6.61 -3.43 -14.68
C ALA A 51 -6.54 -2.54 -15.93
N THR A 52 -5.37 -2.44 -16.50
CA THR A 52 -5.16 -1.69 -17.75
C THR A 52 -4.30 -2.49 -18.72
N LYS A 53 -4.53 -2.28 -20.03
CA LYS A 53 -3.70 -2.85 -21.09
C LYS A 53 -2.67 -1.85 -21.63
N THR A 54 -2.73 -0.58 -21.16
CA THR A 54 -1.76 0.42 -21.56
C THR A 54 -0.49 0.31 -20.71
N PRO A 55 0.66 0.77 -21.18
CA PRO A 55 1.88 0.80 -20.38
C PRO A 55 1.66 1.57 -19.08
N ILE A 56 2.24 1.07 -18.00
CA ILE A 56 2.08 1.65 -16.67
C ILE A 56 3.33 2.46 -16.33
N ASN A 57 3.12 3.75 -15.99
CA ASN A 57 4.16 4.58 -15.41
C ASN A 57 4.10 4.40 -13.88
N PRO A 58 5.24 4.08 -13.23
CA PRO A 58 5.25 3.89 -11.79
C PRO A 58 4.79 5.12 -11.03
N LEU A 59 3.96 4.90 -10.01
CA LEU A 59 3.45 5.93 -9.11
C LEU A 59 3.96 5.67 -7.69
N HIS A 60 3.78 6.65 -6.81
CA HIS A 60 4.06 6.52 -5.39
C HIS A 60 2.77 6.72 -4.62
N VAL A 61 2.42 5.76 -3.77
CA VAL A 61 1.27 5.85 -2.88
C VAL A 61 1.69 5.47 -1.47
N ALA A 62 1.29 6.29 -0.49
CA ALA A 62 1.59 6.07 0.92
C ALA A 62 0.29 5.84 1.69
N PHE A 63 0.25 4.76 2.45
CA PHE A 63 -0.88 4.40 3.28
C PHE A 63 -0.60 4.77 4.73
N ALA A 64 -1.61 5.34 5.40
CA ALA A 64 -1.50 5.69 6.81
C ALA A 64 -1.58 4.44 7.69
N ALA A 65 -0.68 4.35 8.65
CA ALA A 65 -0.70 3.34 9.71
C ALA A 65 -0.89 4.04 11.05
N THR A 66 -1.55 3.37 12.00
CA THR A 66 -1.81 3.92 13.32
C THR A 66 -0.73 3.56 14.35
N GLY A 67 0.18 2.64 13.99
CA GLY A 67 1.27 2.22 14.86
C GLY A 67 2.46 1.74 14.05
N ARG A 68 3.65 1.79 14.64
CA ARG A 68 4.88 1.36 13.98
C ARG A 68 4.89 -0.14 13.70
N ASP A 69 4.25 -0.93 14.56
CA ASP A 69 4.11 -2.38 14.34
C ASP A 69 3.33 -2.70 13.05
N GLN A 70 2.34 -1.89 12.70
CA GLN A 70 1.62 -2.05 11.44
C GLN A 70 2.54 -1.82 10.23
N VAL A 71 3.43 -0.84 10.32
CA VAL A 71 4.42 -0.58 9.25
C VAL A 71 5.35 -1.79 9.10
N ASP A 72 5.82 -2.35 10.22
CA ASP A 72 6.68 -3.53 10.20
C ASP A 72 5.98 -4.72 9.56
N ARG A 73 4.71 -4.95 9.94
CA ARG A 73 3.92 -6.07 9.38
C ARG A 73 3.58 -5.86 7.90
N PHE A 74 3.32 -4.62 7.50
CA PHE A 74 3.13 -4.27 6.09
C PHE A 74 4.36 -4.68 5.27
N PHE A 75 5.54 -4.32 5.74
CA PHE A 75 6.79 -4.61 5.05
C PHE A 75 7.02 -6.12 4.92
N ALA A 76 6.85 -6.86 6.03
CA ALA A 76 7.00 -8.31 6.02
C ALA A 76 6.00 -8.98 5.07
N ALA A 77 4.74 -8.54 5.10
CA ALA A 77 3.70 -9.07 4.22
C ALA A 77 4.01 -8.81 2.75
N ALA A 78 4.54 -7.62 2.44
CA ALA A 78 4.90 -7.25 1.07
C ALA A 78 6.00 -8.15 0.51
N LEU A 79 7.05 -8.41 1.29
CA LEU A 79 8.12 -9.30 0.87
C LEU A 79 7.62 -10.73 0.69
N ALA A 80 6.76 -11.20 1.60
CA ALA A 80 6.15 -12.54 1.50
C ALA A 80 5.25 -12.67 0.27
N ALA A 81 4.63 -11.58 -0.17
CA ALA A 81 3.74 -11.54 -1.33
C ALA A 81 4.49 -11.27 -2.65
N GLY A 82 5.82 -11.28 -2.64
CA GLY A 82 6.64 -11.11 -3.85
C GLY A 82 7.06 -9.69 -4.15
N GLY A 83 6.74 -8.72 -3.29
CA GLY A 83 7.22 -7.36 -3.41
C GLY A 83 8.70 -7.24 -3.12
N GLN A 84 9.32 -6.15 -3.56
CA GLN A 84 10.73 -5.90 -3.34
C GLN A 84 10.92 -4.76 -2.35
N ALA A 85 11.93 -4.90 -1.48
CA ALA A 85 12.27 -3.86 -0.51
C ALA A 85 12.84 -2.62 -1.23
N ARG A 86 12.31 -1.44 -0.88
CA ARG A 86 12.86 -0.14 -1.32
C ARG A 86 13.39 0.65 -0.12
N GLY A 87 12.85 0.42 1.05
CA GLY A 87 13.33 1.03 2.29
C GLY A 87 12.76 0.28 3.47
N ALA A 88 13.64 -0.31 4.30
CA ALA A 88 13.23 -1.07 5.47
C ALA A 88 12.52 -0.15 6.50
N PRO A 89 11.66 -0.72 7.38
CA PRO A 89 11.00 0.06 8.40
C PRO A 89 11.98 0.84 9.26
N GLY A 90 11.69 2.12 9.47
CA GLY A 90 12.53 2.99 10.28
C GLY A 90 12.09 4.43 10.23
N VAL A 91 12.67 5.23 11.11
CA VAL A 91 12.39 6.67 11.18
C VAL A 91 13.06 7.39 10.00
N ARG A 92 12.33 8.32 9.40
CA ARG A 92 12.82 9.23 8.35
C ARG A 92 12.82 10.65 8.93
N ALA A 93 13.81 10.93 9.78
CA ALA A 93 13.86 12.16 10.56
C ALA A 93 13.90 13.42 9.69
N HIS A 94 14.37 13.33 8.45
CA HIS A 94 14.42 14.47 7.53
C HIS A 94 13.01 14.90 7.07
N TYR A 95 11.99 14.04 7.22
CA TYR A 95 10.59 14.44 6.99
C TYR A 95 9.96 14.97 8.28
N ASP A 96 10.11 14.20 9.37
CA ASP A 96 9.50 14.50 10.66
C ASP A 96 10.13 13.57 11.72
N PRO A 97 10.31 14.03 12.98
CA PRO A 97 10.91 13.17 14.03
C PRO A 97 10.17 11.86 14.27
N ASN A 98 8.86 11.82 13.97
CA ASN A 98 8.03 10.64 14.20
C ASN A 98 7.63 9.95 12.90
N TYR A 99 8.25 10.30 11.77
CA TYR A 99 7.92 9.71 10.47
C TYR A 99 8.55 8.31 10.38
N TYR A 100 7.75 7.30 10.74
CA TYR A 100 8.19 5.90 10.70
C TYR A 100 7.55 5.23 9.50
N ALA A 101 8.37 4.80 8.55
CA ALA A 101 7.86 4.32 7.26
C ALA A 101 8.67 3.14 6.73
N ALA A 102 8.03 2.41 5.82
CA ALA A 102 8.67 1.37 5.01
C ALA A 102 8.18 1.51 3.57
N TYR A 103 9.02 1.11 2.63
CA TYR A 103 8.78 1.26 1.19
C TYR A 103 9.03 -0.07 0.49
N VAL A 104 8.11 -0.44 -0.40
CA VAL A 104 8.23 -1.65 -1.22
C VAL A 104 7.86 -1.33 -2.66
N THR A 105 8.31 -2.19 -3.58
CA THR A 105 7.88 -2.15 -4.96
C THR A 105 6.80 -3.20 -5.16
N ASP A 106 5.67 -2.81 -5.73
CA ASP A 106 4.58 -3.72 -6.03
C ASP A 106 4.83 -4.49 -7.34
N PRO A 107 3.92 -5.42 -7.76
CA PRO A 107 4.14 -6.22 -8.98
C PRO A 107 4.32 -5.41 -10.26
N ASP A 108 3.84 -4.16 -10.31
CA ASP A 108 3.93 -3.31 -11.50
C ASP A 108 5.04 -2.26 -11.41
N GLY A 109 5.82 -2.24 -10.32
CA GLY A 109 6.90 -1.28 -10.14
C GLY A 109 6.49 -0.02 -9.40
N HIS A 110 5.26 0.07 -8.89
CA HIS A 110 4.85 1.21 -8.08
C HIS A 110 5.59 1.22 -6.75
N ASN A 111 5.92 2.43 -6.27
CA ASN A 111 6.50 2.63 -4.95
C ASN A 111 5.37 2.73 -3.93
N VAL A 112 5.27 1.74 -3.06
CA VAL A 112 4.20 1.63 -2.07
C VAL A 112 4.79 1.79 -0.68
N GLU A 113 4.22 2.71 0.08
CA GLU A 113 4.71 3.09 1.40
C GLU A 113 3.63 2.85 2.45
N ALA A 114 4.04 2.45 3.65
CA ALA A 114 3.21 2.58 4.85
C ALA A 114 3.93 3.55 5.79
N VAL A 115 3.19 4.49 6.37
CA VAL A 115 3.77 5.51 7.26
C VAL A 115 2.93 5.70 8.50
N CYS A 116 3.59 5.71 9.65
CA CYS A 116 3.02 6.08 10.93
C CYS A 116 3.68 7.39 11.40
N ARG A 117 2.85 8.37 11.73
CA ARG A 117 3.33 9.68 12.20
C ARG A 117 3.22 9.82 13.71
N GLU A 118 2.74 8.78 14.40
CA GLU A 118 2.61 8.78 15.85
C GLU A 118 3.97 8.55 16.51
N PRO A 119 4.23 9.17 17.67
CA PRO A 119 5.45 8.90 18.43
C PRO A 119 5.59 7.43 18.78
N ALA A 120 6.81 6.99 19.03
CA ALA A 120 7.06 5.65 19.57
C ALA A 120 6.38 5.53 20.94
N VAL A 121 5.80 4.38 21.20
CA VAL A 121 5.14 4.07 22.48
C VAL A 121 6.17 3.60 23.49
#